data_c4a45dd42af7c199f20fbe1e308e19a7
#
_entry.id   c4a45dd42af7c199f20fbe1e308e19a7
#
_cell.length_a   1.000
_cell.length_b   1.000
_cell.length_c   1.000
_cell.angle_alpha   90.00
_cell.angle_beta   90.00
_cell.angle_gamma   90.00
#
_symmetry.space_group_name_H-M   'P 1'
#
loop_
_entity.id
_entity.type
_entity.pdbx_description
1 polymer ?
#
loop_
_entity_poly.entity_id
_entity_poly.type
_entity_poly.pdbx_seq_one_letter_code
_entity_poly.pdbx_strand_id
1 'polypeptide(L)'
;MEIITESAFAKINLTLDVLGKRPDGYHDIRSIMQTISLRDDVVINVDTDAPWAVHCYREVIEDPKAEQSEVRLETDGFPQDADNLAWRAAEAFFARTGKRTSGLEIFINKRIPTEAGLGGGSADAAAVLRGLNRYYGGPLSIAALCETGEAVGSDVPFCVLCGTA
;
A
#
# COMPACT_ATOMS: atom_id res chain seq x y z
N MET A 1 -2.40 15.51 -16.13
CA MET A 1 -2.84 14.58 -15.06
C MET A 1 -3.08 13.22 -15.69
N GLU A 2 -2.42 12.21 -15.20
CA GLU A 2 -2.65 10.81 -15.59
C GLU A 2 -3.07 10.02 -14.35
N ILE A 3 -4.05 9.12 -14.53
CA ILE A 3 -4.66 8.35 -13.45
C ILE A 3 -4.17 6.91 -13.55
N ILE A 4 -3.62 6.39 -12.47
CA ILE A 4 -3.16 5.01 -12.34
C ILE A 4 -4.04 4.31 -11.32
N THR A 5 -4.49 3.10 -11.64
CA THR A 5 -5.21 2.24 -10.70
C THR A 5 -4.38 1.00 -10.40
N GLU A 6 -4.32 0.63 -9.11
CA GLU A 6 -3.65 -0.57 -8.60
C GLU A 6 -4.52 -1.29 -7.59
N SER A 7 -4.40 -2.60 -7.56
CA SER A 7 -4.98 -3.43 -6.49
C SER A 7 -3.93 -3.73 -5.43
N ALA A 8 -4.26 -3.43 -4.18
CA ALA A 8 -3.41 -3.68 -3.02
C ALA A 8 -3.91 -4.94 -2.29
N PHE A 9 -3.39 -6.11 -2.67
CA PHE A 9 -3.84 -7.39 -2.14
C PHE A 9 -3.32 -7.66 -0.74
N ALA A 10 -4.19 -8.13 0.15
CA ALA A 10 -3.85 -8.60 1.48
C ALA A 10 -2.99 -9.86 1.45
N LYS A 11 -2.29 -10.12 2.55
CA LYS A 11 -1.53 -11.36 2.78
C LYS A 11 -2.01 -12.06 4.04
N ILE A 12 -1.78 -13.35 4.09
CA ILE A 12 -1.85 -14.15 5.31
C ILE A 12 -0.51 -14.87 5.52
N ASN A 13 -0.22 -15.20 6.77
CA ASN A 13 0.88 -16.07 7.12
C ASN A 13 0.32 -17.49 7.26
N LEU A 14 0.68 -18.40 6.36
CA LEU A 14 0.30 -19.82 6.43
C LEU A 14 1.07 -20.55 7.54
N THR A 15 2.33 -20.13 7.76
CA THR A 15 3.16 -20.57 8.89
C THR A 15 3.85 -19.35 9.49
N LEU A 16 4.18 -19.41 10.77
CA LEU A 16 4.96 -18.37 11.44
C LEU A 16 5.80 -19.03 12.54
N ASP A 17 7.09 -19.16 12.30
CA ASP A 17 8.07 -19.64 13.28
C ASP A 17 8.87 -18.45 13.83
N VAL A 18 8.91 -18.30 15.14
CA VAL A 18 9.80 -17.35 15.81
C VAL A 18 11.13 -18.03 16.07
N LEU A 19 12.19 -17.60 15.36
CA LEU A 19 13.51 -18.23 15.41
C LEU A 19 14.37 -17.70 16.55
N GLY A 20 14.19 -16.44 16.96
CA GLY A 20 14.97 -15.84 18.03
C GLY A 20 14.67 -14.37 18.21
N LYS A 21 15.09 -13.82 19.34
CA LYS A 21 14.98 -12.39 19.63
C LYS A 21 16.26 -11.69 19.17
N ARG A 22 16.10 -10.61 18.43
CA ARG A 22 17.21 -9.77 17.94
C ARG A 22 17.64 -8.73 18.99
N PRO A 23 18.91 -8.23 18.90
CA PRO A 23 19.38 -7.16 19.80
C PRO A 23 18.57 -5.86 19.71
N ASP A 24 17.92 -5.59 18.57
CA ASP A 24 17.06 -4.41 18.33
C ASP A 24 15.65 -4.56 18.95
N GLY A 25 15.37 -5.68 19.64
CA GLY A 25 14.10 -5.96 20.30
C GLY A 25 13.08 -6.68 19.41
N TYR A 26 13.29 -6.76 18.11
CA TYR A 26 12.48 -7.53 17.18
C TYR A 26 12.81 -9.02 17.23
N HIS A 27 12.03 -9.83 16.52
CA HIS A 27 12.25 -11.26 16.40
C HIS A 27 12.56 -11.64 14.96
N ASP A 28 13.53 -12.55 14.79
CA ASP A 28 13.70 -13.25 13.52
C ASP A 28 12.54 -14.21 13.36
N ILE A 29 11.83 -14.10 12.26
CA ILE A 29 10.71 -14.96 11.92
C ILE A 29 10.98 -15.67 10.59
N ARG A 30 10.43 -16.87 10.47
CA ARG A 30 10.31 -17.59 9.21
C ARG A 30 8.84 -17.84 8.96
N SER A 31 8.36 -17.45 7.80
CA SER A 31 6.95 -17.53 7.46
C SER A 31 6.78 -17.93 6.00
N ILE A 32 5.73 -18.69 5.72
CA ILE A 32 5.21 -18.83 4.37
C ILE A 32 4.03 -17.87 4.29
N MET A 33 4.15 -16.89 3.42
CA MET A 33 3.10 -15.91 3.18
C MET A 33 2.33 -16.20 1.90
N GLN A 34 1.04 -15.90 1.90
CA GLN A 34 0.14 -16.09 0.77
C GLN A 34 -0.67 -14.82 0.51
N THR A 35 -0.63 -14.33 -0.72
CA THR A 35 -1.55 -13.29 -1.18
C THR A 35 -2.98 -13.84 -1.28
N ILE A 36 -3.95 -13.08 -0.83
CA ILE A 36 -5.39 -13.44 -0.89
C ILE A 36 -6.17 -12.42 -1.73
N SER A 37 -7.40 -12.76 -2.12
CA SER A 37 -8.23 -11.91 -3.00
C SER A 37 -8.80 -10.66 -2.33
N LEU A 38 -8.80 -10.59 -0.99
CA LEU A 38 -9.16 -9.36 -0.27
C LEU A 38 -8.15 -8.27 -0.62
N ARG A 39 -8.64 -7.09 -0.98
CA ARG A 39 -7.76 -6.01 -1.45
C ARG A 39 -8.35 -4.65 -1.17
N ASP A 40 -7.48 -3.66 -1.09
CA ASP A 40 -7.81 -2.25 -1.20
C ASP A 40 -7.66 -1.79 -2.66
N ASP A 41 -8.41 -0.77 -3.04
CA ASP A 41 -8.27 -0.14 -4.36
C ASP A 41 -7.48 1.16 -4.19
N VAL A 42 -6.40 1.30 -4.94
CA VAL A 42 -5.49 2.45 -4.90
C VAL A 42 -5.56 3.19 -6.23
N VAL A 43 -5.84 4.48 -6.18
CA VAL A 43 -5.82 5.38 -7.35
C VAL A 43 -4.74 6.43 -7.12
N ILE A 44 -3.87 6.64 -8.10
CA ILE A 44 -2.76 7.59 -8.03
C ILE A 44 -2.90 8.58 -9.17
N ASN A 45 -3.06 9.85 -8.84
CA ASN A 45 -3.03 10.95 -9.79
C ASN A 45 -1.64 11.59 -9.75
N VAL A 46 -0.95 11.56 -10.88
CA VAL A 46 0.41 12.12 -11.02
C VAL A 46 0.35 13.41 -11.83
N ASP A 47 1.28 14.33 -11.57
CA ASP A 47 1.37 15.64 -12.22
C ASP A 47 0.06 16.45 -12.09
N THR A 48 -0.48 16.48 -10.87
CA THR A 48 -1.61 17.33 -10.51
C THR A 48 -1.14 18.77 -10.21
N ASP A 49 -2.07 19.71 -10.25
CA ASP A 49 -1.82 21.10 -9.78
C ASP A 49 -1.94 21.21 -8.25
N ALA A 50 -2.37 20.12 -7.58
CA ALA A 50 -2.52 20.04 -6.14
C ALA A 50 -1.20 19.65 -5.46
N PRO A 51 -0.96 20.04 -4.20
CA PRO A 51 0.14 19.51 -3.41
C PRO A 51 0.00 18.00 -3.20
N TRP A 52 1.05 17.35 -2.75
CA TRP A 52 1.00 15.94 -2.37
C TRP A 52 -0.03 15.70 -1.28
N ALA A 53 -0.89 14.70 -1.49
CA ALA A 53 -1.94 14.31 -0.55
C ALA A 53 -2.21 12.80 -0.61
N VAL A 54 -2.60 12.23 0.55
CA VAL A 54 -3.18 10.89 0.65
C VAL A 54 -4.60 11.02 1.18
N HIS A 55 -5.53 10.40 0.50
CA HIS A 55 -6.94 10.32 0.86
C HIS A 55 -7.29 8.86 1.16
N CYS A 56 -7.15 8.46 2.41
CA CYS A 56 -7.43 7.10 2.85
C CYS A 56 -8.80 7.05 3.51
N TYR A 57 -9.69 6.19 3.01
CA TYR A 57 -11.09 6.12 3.44
C TYR A 57 -11.64 4.71 3.27
N ARG A 58 -12.79 4.47 3.89
CA ARG A 58 -13.62 3.28 3.68
C ARG A 58 -15.01 3.70 3.25
N GLU A 59 -15.53 3.04 2.24
CA GLU A 59 -16.94 3.16 1.84
C GLU A 59 -17.82 2.31 2.77
N VAL A 60 -18.80 2.98 3.40
CA VAL A 60 -19.80 2.33 4.24
C VAL A 60 -21.18 2.54 3.62
N ILE A 61 -21.86 1.46 3.34
CA ILE A 61 -23.24 1.47 2.83
C ILE A 61 -24.17 1.51 4.03
N GLU A 62 -24.89 2.62 4.22
CA GLU A 62 -25.70 2.85 5.43
C GLU A 62 -26.91 1.92 5.55
N ASP A 63 -27.55 1.55 4.44
CA ASP A 63 -28.59 0.53 4.39
C ASP A 63 -28.47 -0.34 3.13
N PRO A 64 -27.80 -1.50 3.20
CA PRO A 64 -27.62 -2.36 2.03
C PRO A 64 -28.91 -2.94 1.45
N LYS A 65 -30.05 -2.77 2.14
CA LYS A 65 -31.36 -3.29 1.72
C LYS A 65 -32.30 -2.20 1.18
N ALA A 66 -31.90 -0.92 1.30
CA ALA A 66 -32.68 0.19 0.75
C ALA A 66 -32.63 0.20 -0.78
N GLU A 67 -33.72 0.61 -1.45
CA GLU A 67 -33.73 0.79 -2.91
C GLU A 67 -32.72 1.85 -3.38
N GLN A 68 -32.38 2.80 -2.51
CA GLN A 68 -31.32 3.79 -2.71
C GLN A 68 -30.47 3.84 -1.45
N SER A 69 -29.37 3.09 -1.44
CA SER A 69 -28.40 3.10 -0.34
C SER A 69 -27.49 4.31 -0.45
N GLU A 70 -27.31 5.04 0.64
CA GLU A 70 -26.32 6.11 0.72
C GLU A 70 -24.95 5.51 1.04
N VAL A 71 -23.89 6.00 0.37
CA VAL A 71 -22.51 5.65 0.63
C VAL A 71 -21.87 6.78 1.42
N ARG A 72 -21.41 6.47 2.62
CA ARG A 72 -20.63 7.38 3.45
C ARG A 72 -19.16 6.99 3.41
N LEU A 73 -18.29 7.99 3.36
CA LEU A 73 -16.84 7.77 3.46
C LEU A 73 -16.40 7.95 4.91
N GLU A 74 -15.79 6.90 5.47
CA GLU A 74 -15.14 6.95 6.78
C GLU A 74 -13.64 7.15 6.61
N THR A 75 -13.09 8.18 7.25
CA THR A 75 -11.65 8.50 7.24
C THR A 75 -10.98 8.27 8.58
N ASP A 76 -11.76 8.09 9.65
CA ASP A 76 -11.25 7.92 11.00
C ASP A 76 -10.42 6.63 11.11
N GLY A 77 -9.27 6.74 11.78
CA GLY A 77 -8.35 5.63 11.98
C GLY A 77 -7.40 5.36 10.81
N PHE A 78 -7.45 6.16 9.75
CA PHE A 78 -6.50 6.06 8.64
C PHE A 78 -5.58 7.29 8.60
N PRO A 79 -4.22 7.11 8.60
CA PRO A 79 -3.30 8.23 8.40
C PRO A 79 -3.53 8.90 7.04
N GLN A 80 -3.61 10.24 7.05
CA GLN A 80 -3.83 11.07 5.85
C GLN A 80 -2.58 11.88 5.46
N ASP A 81 -1.44 11.55 6.03
CA ASP A 81 -0.18 12.29 5.94
C ASP A 81 1.04 11.36 5.78
N ALA A 82 2.22 11.85 6.13
CA ALA A 82 3.48 11.12 6.05
C ALA A 82 3.58 9.87 6.94
N ASP A 83 2.64 9.65 7.86
CA ASP A 83 2.57 8.40 8.62
C ASP A 83 1.93 7.26 7.79
N ASN A 84 1.26 7.59 6.69
CA ASN A 84 0.72 6.61 5.77
C ASN A 84 1.85 5.95 4.96
N LEU A 85 1.90 4.60 4.96
CA LEU A 85 2.94 3.86 4.23
C LEU A 85 2.89 4.10 2.72
N ALA A 86 1.73 4.42 2.14
CA ALA A 86 1.59 4.77 0.74
C ALA A 86 2.31 6.10 0.40
N TRP A 87 2.22 7.10 1.29
CA TRP A 87 3.00 8.33 1.18
C TRP A 87 4.50 8.04 1.21
N ARG A 88 4.94 7.30 2.23
CA ARG A 88 6.36 6.93 2.40
C ARG A 88 6.90 6.14 1.21
N ALA A 89 6.07 5.28 0.62
CA ALA A 89 6.42 4.54 -0.58
C ALA A 89 6.66 5.47 -1.79
N ALA A 90 5.81 6.48 -1.96
CA ALA A 90 6.00 7.49 -3.00
C ALA A 90 7.30 8.28 -2.78
N GLU A 91 7.56 8.78 -1.56
CA GLU A 91 8.80 9.45 -1.23
C GLU A 91 10.03 8.57 -1.53
N ALA A 92 10.02 7.31 -1.11
CA ALA A 92 11.10 6.37 -1.36
C ALA A 92 11.32 6.12 -2.86
N PHE A 93 10.24 6.00 -3.64
CA PHE A 93 10.32 5.86 -5.08
C PHE A 93 10.98 7.08 -5.75
N PHE A 94 10.54 8.29 -5.43
CA PHE A 94 11.09 9.51 -6.02
C PHE A 94 12.54 9.74 -5.59
N ALA A 95 12.88 9.47 -4.33
CA ALA A 95 14.25 9.53 -3.84
C ALA A 95 15.18 8.55 -4.57
N ARG A 96 14.73 7.33 -4.81
CA ARG A 96 15.50 6.27 -5.48
C ARG A 96 15.71 6.54 -6.96
N THR A 97 14.69 7.07 -7.64
CA THR A 97 14.70 7.21 -9.11
C THR A 97 15.17 8.58 -9.59
N GLY A 98 15.16 9.59 -8.72
CA GLY A 98 15.41 10.99 -9.10
C GLY A 98 14.28 11.58 -9.99
N LYS A 99 13.18 10.85 -10.19
CA LYS A 99 12.00 11.36 -10.90
C LYS A 99 11.37 12.50 -10.10
N ARG A 100 10.55 13.30 -10.75
CA ARG A 100 9.85 14.44 -10.15
C ARG A 100 8.42 14.46 -10.63
N THR A 101 7.53 15.06 -9.83
CA THR A 101 6.14 15.35 -10.15
C THR A 101 5.79 16.76 -9.67
N SER A 102 4.91 17.45 -10.37
CA SER A 102 4.37 18.76 -9.94
C SER A 102 3.44 18.60 -8.73
N GLY A 103 2.70 17.47 -8.66
CA GLY A 103 1.83 17.10 -7.57
C GLY A 103 1.47 15.64 -7.61
N LEU A 104 1.02 15.11 -6.47
CA LEU A 104 0.68 13.70 -6.30
C LEU A 104 -0.53 13.58 -5.36
N GLU A 105 -1.58 12.91 -5.80
CA GLU A 105 -2.70 12.56 -4.96
C GLU A 105 -2.90 11.05 -4.97
N ILE A 106 -2.95 10.44 -3.81
CA ILE A 106 -3.15 8.99 -3.62
C ILE A 106 -4.49 8.79 -2.92
N PHE A 107 -5.41 8.10 -3.56
CA PHE A 107 -6.71 7.73 -3.00
C PHE A 107 -6.71 6.24 -2.70
N ILE A 108 -7.06 5.88 -1.46
CA ILE A 108 -7.07 4.49 -0.98
C ILE A 108 -8.45 4.17 -0.43
N ASN A 109 -9.20 3.32 -1.13
CA ASN A 109 -10.44 2.77 -0.63
C ASN A 109 -10.17 1.48 0.14
N LYS A 110 -10.27 1.56 1.48
CA LYS A 110 -9.91 0.47 2.40
C LYS A 110 -11.01 -0.58 2.52
N ARG A 111 -10.65 -1.83 2.24
CA ARG A 111 -11.45 -3.02 2.52
C ARG A 111 -10.72 -4.01 3.41
N ILE A 112 -9.37 -3.95 3.42
CA ILE A 112 -8.56 -4.75 4.33
C ILE A 112 -8.70 -4.17 5.74
N PRO A 113 -9.13 -4.97 6.74
CA PRO A 113 -9.23 -4.51 8.12
C PRO A 113 -7.88 -4.02 8.65
N THR A 114 -7.89 -2.89 9.36
CA THR A 114 -6.71 -2.38 10.05
C THR A 114 -6.33 -3.27 11.23
N GLU A 115 -5.03 -3.34 11.55
CA GLU A 115 -4.49 -4.08 12.69
C GLU A 115 -4.82 -5.58 12.74
N ALA A 116 -5.29 -6.14 11.61
CA ALA A 116 -5.70 -7.54 11.52
C ALA A 116 -4.56 -8.51 11.12
N GLY A 117 -3.31 -8.03 11.00
CA GLY A 117 -2.18 -8.83 10.56
C GLY A 117 -2.19 -9.17 9.06
N LEU A 118 -3.09 -8.55 8.29
CA LEU A 118 -3.29 -8.83 6.86
C LEU A 118 -2.41 -7.99 5.92
N GLY A 119 -1.55 -7.13 6.47
CA GLY A 119 -0.58 -6.35 5.70
C GLY A 119 -1.19 -5.24 4.85
N GLY A 120 -2.37 -4.69 5.20
CA GLY A 120 -3.10 -3.72 4.38
C GLY A 120 -2.28 -2.49 4.02
N GLY A 121 -1.64 -1.82 4.99
CA GLY A 121 -0.80 -0.65 4.73
C GLY A 121 0.43 -0.99 3.86
N SER A 122 1.02 -2.18 4.03
CA SER A 122 2.14 -2.65 3.20
C SER A 122 1.69 -2.97 1.78
N ALA A 123 0.46 -3.47 1.61
CA ALA A 123 -0.15 -3.70 0.31
C ALA A 123 -0.40 -2.38 -0.44
N ASP A 124 -0.90 -1.36 0.26
CA ASP A 124 -1.11 -0.01 -0.28
C ASP A 124 0.23 0.60 -0.75
N ALA A 125 1.25 0.52 0.11
CA ALA A 125 2.60 0.98 -0.22
C ALA A 125 3.18 0.27 -1.46
N ALA A 126 3.03 -1.05 -1.55
CA ALA A 126 3.47 -1.84 -2.69
C ALA A 126 2.70 -1.46 -3.97
N ALA A 127 1.40 -1.20 -3.87
CA ALA A 127 0.59 -0.74 -4.99
C ALA A 127 1.08 0.62 -5.52
N VAL A 128 1.41 1.56 -4.63
CA VAL A 128 1.99 2.85 -5.01
C VAL A 128 3.34 2.66 -5.71
N LEU A 129 4.25 1.83 -5.19
CA LEU A 129 5.54 1.55 -5.82
C LEU A 129 5.37 0.97 -7.23
N ARG A 130 4.49 -0.02 -7.41
CA ARG A 130 4.21 -0.62 -8.73
C ARG A 130 3.60 0.38 -9.70
N GLY A 131 2.59 1.14 -9.23
CA GLY A 131 1.89 2.14 -10.03
C GLY A 131 2.82 3.24 -10.55
N LEU A 132 3.61 3.84 -9.65
CA LEU A 132 4.59 4.85 -10.02
C LEU A 132 5.68 4.28 -10.94
N ASN A 133 6.16 3.07 -10.66
CA ASN A 133 7.16 2.43 -11.52
C ASN A 133 6.63 2.23 -12.94
N ARG A 134 5.38 1.76 -13.08
CA ARG A 134 4.73 1.61 -14.39
C ARG A 134 4.55 2.96 -15.09
N TYR A 135 4.10 3.99 -14.37
CA TYR A 135 3.90 5.33 -14.91
C TYR A 135 5.18 5.92 -15.52
N TYR A 136 6.31 5.78 -14.82
CA TYR A 136 7.60 6.30 -15.27
C TYR A 136 8.36 5.35 -16.22
N GLY A 137 7.69 4.34 -16.79
CA GLY A 137 8.28 3.44 -17.79
C GLY A 137 9.20 2.36 -17.23
N GLY A 138 9.03 1.98 -15.97
CA GLY A 138 9.76 0.87 -15.34
C GLY A 138 11.21 1.18 -14.98
N PRO A 139 11.52 2.32 -14.34
CA PRO A 139 12.90 2.67 -14.00
C PRO A 139 13.54 1.73 -12.98
N LEU A 140 12.74 1.02 -12.18
CA LEU A 140 13.21 0.05 -11.18
C LEU A 140 12.88 -1.38 -11.62
N SER A 141 13.83 -2.28 -11.47
CA SER A 141 13.58 -3.72 -11.55
C SER A 141 12.72 -4.19 -10.35
N ILE A 142 12.15 -5.39 -10.45
CA ILE A 142 11.40 -5.98 -9.33
C ILE A 142 12.25 -6.06 -8.05
N ALA A 143 13.52 -6.46 -8.15
CA ALA A 143 14.43 -6.49 -7.01
C ALA A 143 14.62 -5.09 -6.38
N ALA A 144 14.83 -4.06 -7.21
CA ALA A 144 14.98 -2.68 -6.75
C ALA A 144 13.68 -2.13 -6.12
N LEU A 145 12.50 -2.54 -6.62
CA LEU A 145 11.22 -2.22 -5.98
C LEU A 145 11.09 -2.87 -4.60
N CYS A 146 11.49 -4.14 -4.47
CA CYS A 146 11.49 -4.83 -3.17
C CYS A 146 12.44 -4.15 -2.17
N GLU A 147 13.69 -3.81 -2.58
CA GLU A 147 14.64 -3.07 -1.74
C GLU A 147 14.07 -1.69 -1.31
N THR A 148 13.41 -0.99 -2.24
CA THR A 148 12.77 0.31 -1.92
C THR A 148 11.62 0.10 -0.93
N GLY A 149 10.84 -0.96 -1.10
CA GLY A 149 9.73 -1.32 -0.22
C GLY A 149 10.17 -1.74 1.18
N GLU A 150 11.31 -2.44 1.31
CA GLU A 150 11.87 -2.87 2.59
C GLU A 150 12.16 -1.68 3.52
N ALA A 151 12.63 -0.56 2.96
CA ALA A 151 12.86 0.67 3.72
C ALA A 151 11.55 1.32 4.22
N VAL A 152 10.39 0.99 3.63
CA VAL A 152 9.07 1.49 4.01
C VAL A 152 8.42 0.58 5.05
N GLY A 153 8.51 -0.75 4.87
CA GLY A 153 7.96 -1.72 5.80
C GLY A 153 8.32 -3.17 5.42
N SER A 154 8.45 -4.04 6.42
CA SER A 154 8.95 -5.42 6.27
C SER A 154 8.11 -6.30 5.35
N ASP A 155 6.78 -6.08 5.29
CA ASP A 155 5.88 -6.86 4.43
C ASP A 155 5.75 -6.29 3.01
N VAL A 156 6.27 -5.08 2.76
CA VAL A 156 6.13 -4.41 1.45
C VAL A 156 6.78 -5.20 0.31
N PRO A 157 7.99 -5.77 0.46
CA PRO A 157 8.60 -6.59 -0.59
C PRO A 157 7.74 -7.76 -1.01
N PHE A 158 7.13 -8.49 -0.05
CA PHE A 158 6.20 -9.56 -0.37
C PHE A 158 4.96 -9.04 -1.14
N CYS A 159 4.39 -7.91 -0.71
CA CYS A 159 3.25 -7.28 -1.38
C CYS A 159 3.60 -6.75 -2.79
N VAL A 160 4.87 -6.43 -3.06
CA VAL A 160 5.35 -6.08 -4.43
C VAL A 160 5.34 -7.32 -5.32
N LEU A 161 5.80 -8.48 -4.81
CA LEU A 161 5.91 -9.72 -5.55
C LEU A 161 4.56 -10.40 -5.77
N CYS A 162 3.70 -10.37 -4.75
CA CYS A 162 2.47 -11.16 -4.66
C CYS A 162 2.72 -12.69 -4.79
N GLY A 163 1.66 -13.50 -4.65
CA GLY A 163 1.74 -14.95 -4.80
C GLY A 163 1.97 -15.67 -3.47
N THR A 164 2.86 -16.66 -3.48
CA THR A 164 3.25 -17.45 -2.30
C THR A 164 4.78 -17.39 -2.16
N ALA A 165 5.29 -17.07 -0.98
CA ALA A 165 6.73 -17.00 -0.70
C ALA A 165 7.04 -17.37 0.76
#